data_9f3a61b7b44c3bf588e119db3c46c2f3
#
_entry.id   9f3a61b7b44c3bf588e119db3c46c2f3
#
_cell.length_a   1.000
_cell.length_b   1.000
_cell.length_c   1.000
_cell.angle_alpha   90.00
_cell.angle_beta   90.00
_cell.angle_gamma   90.00
#
_symmetry.space_group_name_H-M   'P 1'
#
loop_
_entity.id
_entity.type
_entity.pdbx_description
1 polymer ?
#
loop_
_entity_poly.entity_id
_entity_poly.type
_entity_poly.pdbx_seq_one_letter_code
_entity_poly.pdbx_strand_id
1 'polypeptide(L)'
;RVGRVKLSLRERVRVQFRGDSICKYEHANPFFSLRSRFKVAYDVFQSRWEPYAFAELYTTLNAPAPVENYKENPLDSENYISRVRFAVGAEYKINMTNRIDIYYMLHLNQSYDARYKANAGDIKEWRHTKGLAHVFCLDYKFKW
;
A
#
# COMPACT_ATOMS: atom_id res chain seq x y z
N ARG A 1 17.10 16.55 7.86
CA ARG A 1 17.08 16.44 9.32
C ARG A 1 16.95 17.83 9.90
N VAL A 2 15.96 18.06 10.74
CA VAL A 2 15.77 19.35 11.42
C VAL A 2 15.94 19.07 12.92
N GLY A 3 17.11 19.43 13.47
CA GLY A 3 17.45 19.12 14.86
C GLY A 3 17.43 17.60 15.12
N ARG A 4 16.60 17.17 16.06
CA ARG A 4 16.40 15.76 16.44
C ARG A 4 15.29 15.06 15.66
N VAL A 5 14.56 15.78 14.82
CA VAL A 5 13.50 15.22 13.98
C VAL A 5 14.12 14.71 12.67
N LYS A 6 13.79 13.47 12.33
CA LYS A 6 14.17 12.83 11.08
C LYS A 6 12.94 12.71 10.21
N LEU A 7 12.95 13.36 9.07
CA LEU A 7 11.90 13.23 8.05
C LEU A 7 12.41 12.33 6.93
N SER A 8 11.60 11.41 6.46
CA SER A 8 11.91 10.60 5.29
C SER A 8 10.71 10.45 4.39
N LEU A 9 10.91 10.66 3.10
CA LEU A 9 9.98 10.37 2.03
C LEU A 9 10.57 9.21 1.22
N ARG A 10 9.76 8.21 0.93
CA ARG A 10 10.13 7.09 0.08
C ARG A 10 9.05 6.85 -0.94
N GLU A 11 9.46 6.91 -2.19
CA GLU A 11 8.63 6.58 -3.33
C GLU A 11 9.09 5.25 -3.93
N ARG A 12 8.15 4.41 -4.33
CA ARG A 12 8.42 3.16 -5.05
C ARG A 12 7.39 2.96 -6.13
N VAL A 13 7.87 2.93 -7.35
CA VAL A 13 7.08 2.48 -8.50
C VAL A 13 7.23 0.98 -8.63
N ARG A 14 6.13 0.29 -8.83
CA ARG A 14 6.10 -1.15 -9.12
C ARG A 14 5.41 -1.36 -10.45
N VAL A 15 6.10 -2.08 -11.32
CA VAL A 15 5.55 -2.57 -12.59
C VAL A 15 5.41 -4.08 -12.47
N GLN A 16 4.25 -4.60 -12.75
CA GLN A 16 3.96 -6.03 -12.65
C GLN A 16 3.42 -6.55 -13.97
N PHE A 17 4.14 -7.48 -14.58
CA PHE A 17 3.71 -8.21 -15.76
C PHE A 17 3.00 -9.48 -15.30
N ARG A 18 1.91 -9.83 -15.97
CA ARG A 18 1.17 -11.06 -15.72
C ARG A 18 1.35 -11.99 -16.91
N GLY A 19 1.68 -13.26 -16.65
CA GLY A 19 1.91 -14.27 -17.66
C GLY A 19 0.62 -14.94 -18.17
N ASP A 20 -0.45 -14.94 -17.35
CA ASP A 20 -1.67 -15.64 -17.67
C ASP A 20 -2.69 -14.71 -18.32
N SER A 21 -3.44 -15.25 -19.29
CA SER A 21 -4.54 -14.57 -19.97
C SER A 21 -5.80 -14.51 -19.08
N ILE A 22 -5.68 -13.96 -17.89
CA ILE A 22 -6.84 -13.52 -17.13
C ILE A 22 -7.49 -12.43 -17.98
N CYS A 23 -8.80 -12.39 -18.00
CA CYS A 23 -9.58 -11.49 -18.83
C CYS A 23 -8.92 -10.11 -18.95
N LYS A 24 -8.55 -9.72 -20.16
CA LYS A 24 -7.80 -8.49 -20.47
C LYS A 24 -8.49 -7.20 -20.00
N TYR A 25 -9.75 -7.30 -19.63
CA TYR A 25 -10.57 -6.19 -19.16
C TYR A 25 -10.57 -6.03 -17.63
N GLU A 26 -10.16 -7.07 -16.91
CA GLU A 26 -10.13 -7.04 -15.44
C GLU A 26 -8.85 -6.41 -14.89
N HIS A 27 -7.75 -6.58 -15.62
CA HIS A 27 -6.46 -6.13 -15.16
C HIS A 27 -5.61 -5.60 -16.31
N ALA A 28 -5.08 -4.40 -16.12
CA ALA A 28 -4.05 -3.89 -17.02
C ALA A 28 -2.80 -4.77 -16.98
N ASN A 29 -2.15 -4.94 -18.15
CA ASN A 29 -0.88 -5.61 -18.27
C ASN A 29 0.04 -4.79 -19.19
N PRO A 30 1.11 -4.19 -18.68
CA PRO A 30 1.59 -4.22 -17.29
C PRO A 30 0.72 -3.42 -16.32
N PHE A 31 0.71 -3.85 -15.06
CA PHE A 31 0.04 -3.16 -13.97
C PHE A 31 1.03 -2.23 -13.26
N PHE A 32 0.65 -0.96 -13.11
CA PHE A 32 1.47 0.06 -12.46
C PHE A 32 0.91 0.43 -11.09
N SER A 33 1.77 0.52 -10.10
CA SER A 33 1.41 1.04 -8.79
C SER A 33 2.51 1.91 -8.20
N LEU A 34 2.10 2.95 -7.50
CA LEU A 34 2.95 3.88 -6.77
C LEU A 34 2.73 3.69 -5.28
N ARG A 35 3.81 3.57 -4.55
CA ARG A 35 3.80 3.54 -3.10
C ARG A 35 4.58 4.73 -2.56
N SER A 36 3.87 5.63 -1.88
CA SER A 36 4.42 6.82 -1.24
C SER A 36 4.41 6.63 0.27
N ARG A 37 5.55 6.76 0.92
CA ARG A 37 5.66 6.64 2.36
C ARG A 37 6.35 7.86 2.95
N PHE A 38 5.65 8.54 3.82
CA PHE A 38 6.18 9.63 4.63
C PHE A 38 6.35 9.17 6.09
N LYS A 39 7.56 9.29 6.63
CA LYS A 39 7.89 8.92 8.01
C LYS A 39 8.51 10.09 8.73
N VAL A 40 8.04 10.32 9.96
CA VAL A 40 8.62 11.25 10.93
C VAL A 40 9.11 10.42 12.10
N ALA A 41 10.36 10.60 12.51
CA ALA A 41 10.94 9.96 13.69
C ALA A 41 11.64 11.01 14.57
N TYR A 42 11.60 10.81 15.87
CA TYR A 42 12.22 11.70 16.85
C TYR A 42 13.31 10.98 17.61
N ASP A 43 14.52 11.52 17.56
CA ASP A 43 15.68 10.99 18.27
C ASP A 43 15.70 11.58 19.69
N VAL A 44 15.23 10.80 20.65
CA VAL A 44 15.15 11.22 22.06
C VAL A 44 16.56 11.34 22.65
N PHE A 45 16.87 12.49 23.26
CA PHE A 45 18.18 12.76 23.80
C PHE A 45 18.57 11.77 24.90
N GLN A 46 19.80 11.24 24.83
CA GLN A 46 20.35 10.26 25.77
C GLN A 46 19.46 9.02 25.99
N SER A 47 18.57 8.73 25.05
CA SER A 47 17.67 7.59 25.11
C SER A 47 17.97 6.59 24.00
N ARG A 48 17.65 5.32 24.24
CA ARG A 48 17.69 4.26 23.23
C ARG A 48 16.39 4.17 22.44
N TRP A 49 15.38 4.97 22.80
CA TRP A 49 14.08 5.00 22.14
C TRP A 49 14.05 6.04 21.03
N GLU A 50 13.49 5.64 19.88
CA GLU A 50 13.23 6.49 18.74
C GLU A 50 11.76 6.33 18.32
N PRO A 51 10.82 7.11 18.92
CA PRO A 51 9.44 7.10 18.52
C PRO A 51 9.28 7.63 17.11
N TYR A 52 8.29 7.10 16.37
CA TYR A 52 8.01 7.51 15.02
C TYR A 52 6.53 7.37 14.66
N ALA A 53 6.14 8.06 13.61
CA ALA A 53 4.89 7.85 12.91
C ALA A 53 5.15 7.81 11.40
N PHE A 54 4.34 7.07 10.66
CA PHE A 54 4.34 7.14 9.21
C PHE A 54 2.95 7.06 8.62
N ALA A 55 2.81 7.68 7.45
CA ALA A 55 1.69 7.51 6.55
C ALA A 55 2.19 6.89 5.25
N GLU A 56 1.43 5.96 4.69
CA GLU A 56 1.78 5.26 3.47
C GLU A 56 0.55 5.15 2.57
N LEU A 57 0.71 5.55 1.31
CA LEU A 57 -0.30 5.50 0.28
C LEU A 57 0.11 4.49 -0.80
N TYR A 58 -0.83 3.68 -1.23
CA TYR A 58 -0.70 2.83 -2.41
C TYR A 58 -1.69 3.31 -3.45
N THR A 59 -1.18 3.81 -4.55
CA THR A 59 -1.97 4.29 -5.67
C THR A 59 -1.82 3.31 -6.83
N THR A 60 -2.93 2.85 -7.35
CA THR A 60 -2.99 2.13 -8.61
C THR A 60 -3.11 3.15 -9.72
N LEU A 61 -2.24 3.08 -10.72
CA LEU A 61 -2.12 4.11 -11.75
C LEU A 61 -2.85 3.76 -13.06
N ASN A 62 -3.17 2.50 -13.28
CA ASN A 62 -3.83 2.05 -14.51
C ASN A 62 -4.82 0.91 -14.25
N ALA A 63 -5.65 1.08 -13.22
CA ALA A 63 -6.75 0.15 -13.01
C ALA A 63 -7.79 0.30 -14.12
N PRO A 64 -8.44 -0.78 -14.55
CA PRO A 64 -9.61 -0.67 -15.39
C PRO A 64 -10.67 0.14 -14.66
N ALA A 65 -11.29 1.10 -15.36
CA ALA A 65 -12.41 1.84 -14.81
C ALA A 65 -13.61 0.90 -14.59
N PRO A 66 -14.33 1.04 -13.47
CA PRO A 66 -15.56 0.27 -13.25
C PRO A 66 -16.67 0.84 -14.14
N VAL A 67 -16.79 0.32 -15.36
CA VAL A 67 -17.79 0.75 -16.33
C VAL A 67 -18.92 -0.27 -16.37
N GLU A 68 -20.17 0.19 -16.30
CA GLU A 68 -21.34 -0.70 -16.43
C GLU A 68 -21.39 -1.41 -17.78
N ASN A 69 -20.89 -0.77 -18.84
CA ASN A 69 -20.79 -1.29 -20.20
C ASN A 69 -19.35 -1.26 -20.70
N TYR A 70 -18.51 -2.20 -20.25
CA TYR A 70 -17.13 -2.29 -20.69
C TYR A 70 -16.95 -2.51 -22.21
N LYS A 71 -18.01 -2.96 -22.91
CA LYS A 71 -18.01 -3.07 -24.38
C LYS A 71 -17.95 -1.73 -25.09
N GLU A 72 -18.42 -0.67 -24.44
CA GLU A 72 -18.44 0.68 -25.00
C GLU A 72 -17.11 1.41 -24.74
N ASN A 73 -16.49 1.18 -23.57
CA ASN A 73 -15.23 1.83 -23.18
C ASN A 73 -14.26 0.85 -22.49
N PRO A 74 -13.74 -0.16 -23.20
CA PRO A 74 -12.90 -1.21 -22.60
C PRO A 74 -11.49 -0.75 -22.25
N LEU A 75 -11.10 0.47 -22.59
CA LEU A 75 -9.73 1.00 -22.41
C LEU A 75 -9.64 2.12 -21.38
N ASP A 76 -10.74 2.54 -20.79
CA ASP A 76 -10.71 3.56 -19.74
C ASP A 76 -9.96 3.00 -18.53
N SER A 77 -9.00 3.78 -18.07
CA SER A 77 -8.21 3.47 -16.87
C SER A 77 -8.37 4.54 -15.84
N GLU A 78 -8.52 4.16 -14.59
CA GLU A 78 -8.61 5.06 -13.46
C GLU A 78 -7.43 4.90 -12.51
N ASN A 79 -7.03 6.02 -11.94
CA ASN A 79 -6.08 6.03 -10.84
C ASN A 79 -6.86 6.09 -9.53
N TYR A 80 -6.60 5.18 -8.61
CA TYR A 80 -7.23 5.22 -7.31
C TYR A 80 -6.27 4.80 -6.19
N ILE A 81 -6.56 5.29 -4.99
CA ILE A 81 -5.82 4.89 -3.79
C ILE A 81 -6.37 3.55 -3.34
N SER A 82 -5.61 2.48 -3.59
CA SER A 82 -6.01 1.12 -3.21
C SER A 82 -5.79 0.82 -1.74
N ARG A 83 -4.85 1.54 -1.09
CA ARG A 83 -4.51 1.29 0.30
C ARG A 83 -3.93 2.53 0.97
N VAL A 84 -4.36 2.76 2.22
CA VAL A 84 -3.78 3.77 3.11
C VAL A 84 -3.36 3.07 4.39
N ARG A 85 -2.17 3.39 4.90
CA ARG A 85 -1.66 2.91 6.17
C ARG A 85 -1.21 4.08 7.02
N PHE A 86 -1.60 4.07 8.27
CA PHE A 86 -1.05 4.94 9.30
C PHE A 86 -0.44 4.08 10.39
N ALA A 87 0.75 4.40 10.82
CA ALA A 87 1.37 3.69 11.93
C ALA A 87 2.03 4.65 12.90
N VAL A 88 1.98 4.26 14.17
CA VAL A 88 2.72 4.88 15.26
C VAL A 88 3.49 3.79 15.99
N GLY A 89 4.72 4.07 16.36
CA GLY A 89 5.56 3.09 17.00
C GLY A 89 6.83 3.68 17.59
N ALA A 90 7.65 2.80 18.13
CA ALA A 90 8.96 3.17 18.66
C ALA A 90 9.99 2.08 18.39
N GLU A 91 11.16 2.49 17.97
CA GLU A 91 12.32 1.64 17.81
C GLU A 91 13.20 1.72 19.07
N TYR A 92 13.50 0.59 19.68
CA TYR A 92 14.42 0.47 20.79
C TYR A 92 15.76 -0.06 20.33
N LYS A 93 16.83 0.72 20.53
CA LYS A 93 18.21 0.35 20.16
C LYS A 93 18.85 -0.42 21.31
N ILE A 94 18.97 -1.76 21.18
CA ILE A 94 19.66 -2.60 22.14
C ILE A 94 21.17 -2.29 22.09
N ASN A 95 21.72 -2.30 20.87
CA ASN A 95 23.09 -1.95 20.56
C ASN A 95 23.20 -1.41 19.12
N MET A 96 24.42 -1.28 18.58
CA MET A 96 24.62 -0.75 17.23
C MET A 96 24.03 -1.64 16.14
N THR A 97 23.93 -2.94 16.38
CA THR A 97 23.50 -3.95 15.40
C THR A 97 22.07 -4.44 15.61
N ASN A 98 21.58 -4.38 16.87
CA ASN A 98 20.30 -4.99 17.26
C ASN A 98 19.28 -3.95 17.68
N ARG A 99 18.06 -4.05 17.15
CA ARG A 99 16.96 -3.15 17.48
C ARG A 99 15.65 -3.94 17.55
N ILE A 100 14.76 -3.49 18.43
CA ILE A 100 13.38 -3.94 18.50
C ILE A 100 12.50 -2.80 18.03
N ASP A 101 11.55 -3.11 17.19
CA ASP A 101 10.57 -2.15 16.66
C ASP A 101 9.17 -2.62 17.04
N ILE A 102 8.45 -1.77 17.78
CA ILE A 102 7.10 -2.06 18.24
C ILE A 102 6.19 -0.98 17.65
N TYR A 103 5.17 -1.40 16.90
CA TYR A 103 4.25 -0.43 16.32
C TYR A 103 2.83 -0.96 16.16
N TYR A 104 1.92 -0.02 16.19
CA TYR A 104 0.53 -0.23 15.83
C TYR A 104 0.26 0.42 14.48
N MET A 105 -0.46 -0.29 13.62
CA MET A 105 -0.78 0.16 12.28
C MET A 105 -2.28 0.02 12.00
N LEU A 106 -2.86 1.10 11.53
CA LEU A 106 -4.19 1.14 10.93
C LEU A 106 -4.06 0.95 9.43
N HIS A 107 -4.75 -0.04 8.89
CA HIS A 107 -4.69 -0.42 7.50
C HIS A 107 -6.08 -0.31 6.87
N LEU A 108 -6.24 0.67 5.99
CA LEU A 108 -7.42 0.90 5.18
C LEU A 108 -7.13 0.41 3.76
N ASN A 109 -7.94 -0.47 3.23
CA ASN A 109 -7.83 -0.93 1.85
C ASN A 109 -9.17 -0.85 1.14
N GLN A 110 -9.10 -0.65 -0.16
CA GLN A 110 -10.24 -0.74 -1.05
C GLN A 110 -9.83 -1.43 -2.34
N SER A 111 -10.73 -2.24 -2.87
CA SER A 111 -10.58 -2.91 -4.15
C SER A 111 -11.86 -2.82 -4.97
N TYR A 112 -11.68 -2.82 -6.28
CA TYR A 112 -12.75 -2.96 -7.25
C TYR A 112 -12.55 -4.29 -7.95
N ASP A 113 -13.49 -5.22 -7.77
CA ASP A 113 -13.45 -6.55 -8.34
C ASP A 113 -14.63 -6.73 -9.30
N ALA A 114 -14.33 -7.25 -10.49
CA ALA A 114 -15.36 -7.57 -11.46
C ALA A 114 -15.96 -8.97 -11.20
N ARG A 115 -17.27 -9.08 -11.21
CA ARG A 115 -17.97 -10.36 -11.23
C ARG A 115 -18.44 -10.68 -12.66
N TYR A 116 -18.20 -11.90 -13.10
CA TYR A 116 -18.55 -12.35 -14.45
C TYR A 116 -19.85 -13.15 -14.47
N LYS A 117 -20.56 -13.09 -15.61
CA LYS A 117 -21.66 -14.00 -15.92
C LYS A 117 -21.09 -15.37 -16.30
N ALA A 118 -21.72 -16.45 -15.84
CA ALA A 118 -21.20 -17.81 -15.95
C ALA A 118 -20.92 -18.29 -17.39
N ASN A 119 -21.58 -17.73 -18.40
CA ASN A 119 -21.58 -18.26 -19.77
C ASN A 119 -20.99 -17.34 -20.84
N ALA A 120 -20.54 -16.12 -20.55
CA ALA A 120 -20.21 -15.17 -21.60
C ALA A 120 -18.95 -14.39 -21.43
N GLY A 121 -18.23 -14.52 -20.30
CA GLY A 121 -17.07 -13.66 -19.97
C GLY A 121 -17.47 -12.18 -19.79
N ASP A 122 -18.76 -11.86 -19.78
CA ASP A 122 -19.28 -10.53 -19.59
C ASP A 122 -19.25 -10.16 -18.09
N ILE A 123 -18.90 -8.91 -17.80
CA ILE A 123 -18.96 -8.38 -16.44
C ILE A 123 -20.42 -8.25 -16.03
N LYS A 124 -20.79 -8.88 -14.91
CA LYS A 124 -22.13 -8.81 -14.34
C LYS A 124 -22.30 -7.56 -13.48
N GLU A 125 -21.31 -7.31 -12.64
CA GLU A 125 -21.29 -6.18 -11.71
C GLU A 125 -19.87 -5.89 -11.25
N TRP A 126 -19.61 -4.63 -10.86
CA TRP A 126 -18.40 -4.25 -10.15
C TRP A 126 -18.68 -4.23 -8.65
N ARG A 127 -17.83 -4.93 -7.89
CA ARG A 127 -17.92 -4.96 -6.45
C ARG A 127 -16.83 -4.06 -5.86
N HIS A 128 -17.26 -3.02 -5.15
CA HIS A 128 -16.37 -2.19 -4.35
C HIS A 128 -16.30 -2.74 -2.93
N THR A 129 -15.13 -3.19 -2.51
CA THR A 129 -14.89 -3.72 -1.17
C THR A 129 -14.00 -2.76 -0.40
N LYS A 130 -14.41 -2.38 0.80
CA LYS A 130 -13.61 -1.60 1.76
C LYS A 130 -13.28 -2.46 2.95
N GLY A 131 -12.04 -2.40 3.42
CA GLY A 131 -11.57 -3.12 4.58
C GLY A 131 -10.80 -2.20 5.54
N LEU A 132 -11.00 -2.43 6.83
CA LEU A 132 -10.25 -1.82 7.91
C LEU A 132 -9.60 -2.93 8.73
N ALA A 133 -8.29 -2.83 8.95
CA ALA A 133 -7.58 -3.76 9.82
C ALA A 133 -6.69 -3.00 10.82
N HIS A 134 -6.64 -3.53 12.02
CA HIS A 134 -5.78 -3.09 13.11
C HIS A 134 -4.66 -4.12 13.25
N VAL A 135 -3.41 -3.67 13.21
CA VAL A 135 -2.26 -4.57 13.21
C VAL A 135 -1.28 -4.11 14.28
N PHE A 136 -0.94 -5.02 15.19
CA PHE A 136 0.16 -4.84 16.14
C PHE A 136 1.35 -5.63 15.66
N CYS A 137 2.51 -4.97 15.59
CA CYS A 137 3.73 -5.57 15.09
C CYS A 137 4.86 -5.45 16.11
N LEU A 138 5.63 -6.52 16.20
CA LEU A 138 6.89 -6.59 16.92
C LEU A 138 7.94 -7.14 15.96
N ASP A 139 8.88 -6.29 15.57
CA ASP A 139 9.95 -6.66 14.65
C ASP A 139 11.30 -6.64 15.35
N TYR A 140 12.11 -7.66 15.16
CA TYR A 140 13.51 -7.65 15.54
C TYR A 140 14.37 -7.37 14.31
N LYS A 141 15.22 -6.35 14.39
CA LYS A 141 16.11 -5.91 13.32
C LYS A 141 17.57 -6.18 13.70
N PHE A 142 18.22 -6.97 12.88
CA PHE A 142 19.65 -7.22 12.99
C PHE A 142 20.37 -6.57 11.81
N LYS A 143 21.43 -5.82 12.12
CA LYS A 143 22.30 -5.21 11.11
C LYS A 143 23.72 -5.74 11.33
N TRP A 144 24.24 -6.40 10.34
CA TRP A 144 25.62 -6.87 10.26
C TRP A 144 26.53 -5.85 9.57
#